data_fe3dbe2dab189210d7de2f081411586e
#
_entry.id   fe3dbe2dab189210d7de2f081411586e
#
_cell.length_a   1.000
_cell.length_b   1.000
_cell.length_c   1.000
_cell.angle_alpha   90.00
_cell.angle_beta   90.00
_cell.angle_gamma   90.00
#
_symmetry.space_group_name_H-M   'P 1'
#
loop_
_entity.id
_entity.type
_entity.pdbx_description
1 polymer ?
#
loop_
_entity_poly.entity_id
_entity_poly.type
_entity_poly.pdbx_seq_one_letter_code
_entity_poly.pdbx_strand_id
1 'polypeptide(L)'
;MILALIASALPALPQPADPPPTAFVGALIHTVDGAPIKDGTLVVAGSKIVAVGPTADIAPPEGATIVDASGKVIIPGLICTHSHLGGTAGADGSGPIQPDVRVSDSLNVRDSGYRRALAGGLTTLNCMPGSGHLLSGQTAYLKLREATTIEDMFIRDADGAPMGGMKMANGTNSMRGGTFPGTRGRSAALVRKQFIAAQEYAQKIEAAAGDPEKMPNRHIGLEALGEVLSGKRIVHHHTHRHDDIITVLRLADEFDFRVVLHHVSEAWKVADEIAAAGAPCSVIVIDSPGGKLEAVDVAFRTGGVLERAGVNVAFHTDDGITDSRLFLRSAALAVRAGMTRPAALRALTLSGAEMMDLQDRTGSLVAGKDADFAILDGDPFSVYTKILETWVEGERRFDRADPQDRLYAEGGYGATHDQDPYYCCFGDDNQGDQD
;
A
#
# COMPACT_ATOMS: atom_id res chain seq x y z
N MET A 1 63.34 4.10 6.17
CA MET A 1 62.81 2.73 6.30
C MET A 1 61.31 2.81 6.12
N ILE A 2 60.86 2.53 4.89
CA ILE A 2 59.41 2.62 4.52
C ILE A 2 58.85 1.19 4.69
N LEU A 3 57.94 1.01 5.63
CA LEU A 3 57.18 -0.25 5.80
C LEU A 3 56.10 -0.27 4.71
N ALA A 4 56.24 -1.18 3.74
CA ALA A 4 55.19 -1.50 2.80
C ALA A 4 54.15 -2.42 3.49
N LEU A 5 52.90 -1.95 3.71
CA LEU A 5 51.78 -2.79 4.11
C LEU A 5 51.36 -3.62 2.90
N ILE A 6 51.59 -4.93 2.96
CA ILE A 6 51.04 -5.91 2.03
C ILE A 6 49.61 -6.17 2.48
N ALA A 7 48.62 -5.58 1.80
CA ALA A 7 47.23 -5.95 1.94
C ALA A 7 47.00 -7.30 1.22
N SER A 8 46.93 -8.39 1.98
CA SER A 8 46.48 -9.68 1.46
C SER A 8 44.98 -9.62 1.22
N ALA A 9 44.56 -9.64 -0.05
CA ALA A 9 43.15 -9.82 -0.42
C ALA A 9 42.73 -11.24 0.02
N LEU A 10 41.78 -11.30 0.96
CA LEU A 10 41.10 -12.55 1.28
C LEU A 10 40.31 -12.99 0.04
N PRO A 11 40.35 -14.30 -0.31
CA PRO A 11 39.54 -14.80 -1.41
C PRO A 11 38.07 -14.59 -1.07
N ALA A 12 37.31 -14.01 -2.01
CA ALA A 12 35.87 -13.88 -1.89
C ALA A 12 35.26 -15.28 -1.69
N LEU A 13 34.47 -15.45 -0.64
CA LEU A 13 33.71 -16.68 -0.44
C LEU A 13 32.81 -16.89 -1.67
N PRO A 14 32.69 -18.11 -2.20
CA PRO A 14 31.79 -18.40 -3.29
C PRO A 14 30.37 -17.99 -2.86
N GLN A 15 29.71 -17.14 -3.65
CA GLN A 15 28.29 -16.87 -3.43
C GLN A 15 27.53 -18.19 -3.56
N PRO A 16 26.54 -18.45 -2.68
CA PRO A 16 25.68 -19.61 -2.85
C PRO A 16 25.04 -19.52 -4.25
N ALA A 17 25.01 -20.66 -4.95
CA ALA A 17 24.32 -20.72 -6.24
C ALA A 17 22.85 -20.35 -6.06
N ASP A 18 22.31 -19.56 -6.98
CA ASP A 18 20.88 -19.25 -6.97
C ASP A 18 20.05 -20.54 -6.88
N PRO A 19 18.97 -20.56 -6.10
CA PRO A 19 18.10 -21.72 -6.03
C PRO A 19 17.56 -22.06 -7.42
N PRO A 20 17.33 -23.36 -7.72
CA PRO A 20 16.81 -23.77 -9.01
C PRO A 20 15.45 -23.09 -9.27
N PRO A 21 15.13 -22.80 -10.53
CA PRO A 21 13.82 -22.26 -10.88
C PRO A 21 12.69 -23.16 -10.38
N THR A 22 11.53 -22.56 -10.08
CA THR A 22 10.31 -23.29 -9.73
C THR A 22 9.24 -23.04 -10.80
N ALA A 23 8.61 -24.10 -11.30
CA ALA A 23 7.53 -24.03 -12.27
C ALA A 23 6.22 -24.56 -11.65
N PHE A 24 5.22 -23.70 -11.56
CA PHE A 24 3.85 -24.03 -11.13
C PHE A 24 3.03 -24.36 -12.37
N VAL A 25 2.61 -25.61 -12.52
CA VAL A 25 2.05 -26.15 -13.77
C VAL A 25 0.57 -26.50 -13.59
N GLY A 26 -0.25 -26.21 -14.59
CA GLY A 26 -1.67 -26.65 -14.67
C GLY A 26 -2.68 -25.74 -13.96
N ALA A 27 -2.29 -24.55 -13.51
CA ALA A 27 -3.16 -23.63 -12.81
C ALA A 27 -4.09 -22.83 -13.74
N LEU A 28 -5.21 -22.33 -13.19
CA LEU A 28 -5.89 -21.17 -13.74
C LEU A 28 -5.11 -19.92 -13.29
N ILE A 29 -4.49 -19.20 -14.21
CA ILE A 29 -3.68 -18.02 -13.89
C ILE A 29 -4.38 -16.75 -14.34
N HIS A 30 -4.63 -15.83 -13.38
CA HIS A 30 -5.04 -14.46 -13.67
C HIS A 30 -3.81 -13.57 -13.66
N THR A 31 -3.30 -13.20 -14.81
CA THR A 31 -2.11 -12.35 -14.92
C THR A 31 -2.37 -10.88 -14.55
N VAL A 32 -3.64 -10.44 -14.67
CA VAL A 32 -4.06 -9.01 -14.60
C VAL A 32 -3.44 -8.17 -15.75
N ASP A 33 -2.82 -8.83 -16.69
CA ASP A 33 -2.29 -8.28 -17.94
C ASP A 33 -2.82 -9.11 -19.12
N GLY A 34 -4.14 -9.10 -19.30
CA GLY A 34 -4.83 -9.86 -20.34
C GLY A 34 -5.88 -10.83 -19.81
N ALA A 35 -6.29 -11.77 -20.66
CA ALA A 35 -7.29 -12.78 -20.31
C ALA A 35 -6.69 -13.85 -19.37
N PRO A 36 -7.50 -14.46 -18.50
CA PRO A 36 -7.05 -15.58 -17.67
C PRO A 36 -6.57 -16.77 -18.51
N ILE A 37 -5.46 -17.38 -18.11
CA ILE A 37 -4.83 -18.53 -18.76
C ILE A 37 -5.37 -19.79 -18.09
N LYS A 38 -6.13 -20.58 -18.81
CA LYS A 38 -6.56 -21.92 -18.38
C LYS A 38 -5.40 -22.90 -18.62
N ASP A 39 -5.15 -23.79 -17.68
CA ASP A 39 -4.02 -24.72 -17.77
C ASP A 39 -2.71 -23.97 -18.05
N GLY A 40 -2.37 -23.07 -17.13
CA GLY A 40 -1.22 -22.18 -17.24
C GLY A 40 -0.01 -22.68 -16.44
N THR A 41 1.16 -22.23 -16.89
CA THR A 41 2.44 -22.41 -16.18
C THR A 41 3.02 -21.05 -15.80
N LEU A 42 3.40 -20.92 -14.53
CA LEU A 42 4.17 -19.78 -14.00
C LEU A 42 5.56 -20.29 -13.62
N VAL A 43 6.62 -19.69 -14.17
CA VAL A 43 8.01 -20.02 -13.85
C VAL A 43 8.65 -18.86 -13.11
N VAL A 44 9.28 -19.19 -11.98
CA VAL A 44 9.97 -18.27 -11.08
C VAL A 44 11.44 -18.67 -10.97
N ALA A 45 12.35 -17.70 -11.05
CA ALA A 45 13.77 -17.89 -10.77
C ALA A 45 14.29 -16.75 -9.89
N GLY A 46 14.89 -17.09 -8.75
CA GLY A 46 15.21 -16.10 -7.73
C GLY A 46 13.98 -15.28 -7.37
N SER A 47 14.11 -13.98 -7.36
CA SER A 47 13.02 -13.06 -6.99
C SER A 47 12.07 -12.70 -8.15
N LYS A 48 12.24 -13.27 -9.35
CA LYS A 48 11.56 -12.80 -10.57
C LYS A 48 10.71 -13.86 -11.25
N ILE A 49 9.63 -13.38 -11.87
CA ILE A 49 8.88 -14.15 -12.86
C ILE A 49 9.71 -14.21 -14.14
N VAL A 50 10.01 -15.41 -14.63
CA VAL A 50 10.75 -15.58 -15.89
C VAL A 50 9.86 -15.94 -17.05
N ALA A 51 8.76 -16.63 -16.81
CA ALA A 51 7.77 -16.95 -17.82
C ALA A 51 6.38 -17.16 -17.22
N VAL A 52 5.33 -16.82 -17.97
CA VAL A 52 3.94 -17.16 -17.66
C VAL A 52 3.19 -17.32 -18.98
N GLY A 53 2.40 -18.38 -19.10
CA GLY A 53 1.65 -18.67 -20.32
C GLY A 53 0.92 -20.00 -20.26
N PRO A 54 0.24 -20.41 -21.35
CA PRO A 54 -0.33 -21.76 -21.45
C PRO A 54 0.75 -22.83 -21.23
N THR A 55 0.42 -23.89 -20.50
CA THR A 55 1.36 -25.00 -20.22
C THR A 55 1.93 -25.62 -21.51
N ALA A 56 1.14 -25.64 -22.59
CA ALA A 56 1.61 -26.12 -23.89
C ALA A 56 2.73 -25.27 -24.51
N ASP A 57 2.83 -23.99 -24.14
CA ASP A 57 3.76 -23.01 -24.71
C ASP A 57 4.97 -22.76 -23.80
N ILE A 58 4.91 -23.15 -22.53
CA ILE A 58 5.96 -22.90 -21.53
C ILE A 58 6.63 -24.19 -21.12
N ALA A 59 7.85 -24.43 -21.60
CA ALA A 59 8.69 -25.52 -21.13
C ALA A 59 9.41 -25.08 -19.82
N PRO A 60 9.23 -25.78 -18.69
CA PRO A 60 10.01 -25.52 -17.50
C PRO A 60 11.52 -25.60 -17.79
N PRO A 61 12.35 -24.72 -17.23
CA PRO A 61 13.80 -24.79 -17.38
C PRO A 61 14.37 -26.14 -16.89
N GLU A 62 15.49 -26.55 -17.46
CA GLU A 62 16.21 -27.74 -16.99
C GLU A 62 16.60 -27.59 -15.52
N GLY A 63 16.35 -28.61 -14.72
CA GLY A 63 16.60 -28.58 -13.27
C GLY A 63 15.55 -27.82 -12.45
N ALA A 64 14.49 -27.31 -13.06
CA ALA A 64 13.43 -26.64 -12.31
C ALA A 64 12.68 -27.60 -11.38
N THR A 65 12.32 -27.11 -10.20
CA THR A 65 11.36 -27.78 -9.33
C THR A 65 9.96 -27.64 -9.92
N ILE A 66 9.29 -28.77 -10.18
CA ILE A 66 7.93 -28.79 -10.73
C ILE A 66 6.93 -28.90 -9.59
N VAL A 67 6.02 -27.94 -9.51
CA VAL A 67 4.90 -27.91 -8.57
C VAL A 67 3.60 -28.12 -9.36
N ASP A 68 2.89 -29.20 -9.06
CA ASP A 68 1.56 -29.43 -9.64
C ASP A 68 0.55 -28.45 -9.00
N ALA A 69 0.10 -27.49 -9.81
CA ALA A 69 -0.89 -26.51 -9.45
C ALA A 69 -2.27 -26.79 -10.12
N SER A 70 -2.48 -28.01 -10.59
CA SER A 70 -3.75 -28.43 -11.21
C SER A 70 -4.93 -28.22 -10.25
N GLY A 71 -5.99 -27.60 -10.75
CA GLY A 71 -7.18 -27.24 -9.94
C GLY A 71 -6.98 -26.07 -8.98
N LYS A 72 -5.83 -25.42 -9.00
CA LYS A 72 -5.54 -24.19 -8.23
C LYS A 72 -5.72 -22.95 -9.10
N VAL A 73 -5.83 -21.82 -8.43
CA VAL A 73 -5.87 -20.49 -9.06
C VAL A 73 -4.65 -19.70 -8.59
N ILE A 74 -3.95 -19.09 -9.52
CA ILE A 74 -2.82 -18.20 -9.23
C ILE A 74 -3.22 -16.77 -9.61
N ILE A 75 -3.04 -15.84 -8.70
CA ILE A 75 -3.27 -14.40 -8.89
C ILE A 75 -2.01 -13.63 -8.49
N PRO A 76 -1.81 -12.38 -8.97
CA PRO A 76 -0.76 -11.53 -8.43
C PRO A 76 -0.92 -11.34 -6.93
N GLY A 77 0.17 -11.14 -6.22
CA GLY A 77 0.15 -10.76 -4.83
C GLY A 77 -0.70 -9.52 -4.61
N LEU A 78 -1.51 -9.53 -3.55
CA LEU A 78 -2.41 -8.43 -3.25
C LEU A 78 -1.65 -7.23 -2.71
N ILE A 79 -2.14 -6.02 -3.02
CA ILE A 79 -1.51 -4.75 -2.68
C ILE A 79 -2.50 -3.89 -1.90
N CYS A 80 -2.17 -3.60 -0.64
CA CYS A 80 -2.95 -2.69 0.19
C CYS A 80 -2.34 -1.29 0.14
N THR A 81 -3.07 -0.34 -0.43
CA THR A 81 -2.63 1.04 -0.58
C THR A 81 -2.77 1.89 0.68
N HIS A 82 -3.35 1.34 1.75
CA HIS A 82 -3.56 2.03 3.03
C HIS A 82 -3.60 1.01 4.17
N SER A 83 -2.54 0.94 4.94
CA SER A 83 -2.39 0.03 6.06
C SER A 83 -1.82 0.77 7.28
N HIS A 84 -2.21 0.31 8.46
CA HIS A 84 -1.67 0.77 9.74
C HIS A 84 -0.90 -0.34 10.48
N LEU A 85 -0.62 -1.45 9.81
CA LEU A 85 0.18 -2.55 10.37
C LEU A 85 1.60 -2.08 10.73
N GLY A 86 2.18 -2.74 11.70
CA GLY A 86 3.50 -2.40 12.22
C GLY A 86 3.47 -1.50 13.45
N GLY A 87 2.29 -1.33 14.09
CA GLY A 87 2.17 -0.50 15.30
C GLY A 87 2.25 1.00 15.01
N THR A 88 1.85 1.43 13.80
CA THR A 88 1.70 2.83 13.47
C THR A 88 0.46 3.40 14.12
N ALA A 89 0.47 3.49 15.45
CA ALA A 89 -0.56 4.24 16.17
C ALA A 89 -0.74 5.60 15.52
N GLY A 90 -1.89 6.19 15.60
CA GLY A 90 -2.26 7.44 14.93
C GLY A 90 -1.10 8.41 14.73
N ALA A 91 -1.31 9.55 14.17
CA ALA A 91 -0.26 10.55 14.10
C ALA A 91 -0.03 11.17 15.47
N ASP A 92 1.12 11.78 15.68
CA ASP A 92 1.45 12.51 16.90
C ASP A 92 0.44 13.64 17.17
N GLY A 93 -0.18 13.66 18.35
CA GLY A 93 -1.22 14.61 18.76
C GLY A 93 -0.76 16.07 18.96
N SER A 94 0.54 16.38 18.83
CA SER A 94 1.11 17.69 19.15
C SER A 94 0.71 18.82 18.20
N GLY A 95 0.29 18.50 16.96
CA GLY A 95 -0.15 19.53 16.02
C GLY A 95 -0.80 18.97 14.75
N PRO A 96 -1.53 19.80 14.00
CA PRO A 96 -2.24 19.35 12.79
C PRO A 96 -1.37 19.21 11.54
N ILE A 97 -0.11 19.66 11.59
CA ILE A 97 0.79 19.76 10.44
C ILE A 97 2.14 19.15 10.82
N GLN A 98 2.44 17.99 10.29
CA GLN A 98 3.64 17.21 10.64
C GLN A 98 4.24 16.48 9.42
N PRO A 99 4.59 17.19 8.34
CA PRO A 99 5.14 16.55 7.13
C PRO A 99 6.53 15.95 7.33
N ASP A 100 7.21 16.28 8.41
CA ASP A 100 8.53 15.78 8.81
C ASP A 100 8.49 14.44 9.54
N VAL A 101 7.36 14.05 10.10
CA VAL A 101 7.20 12.75 10.77
C VAL A 101 7.28 11.63 9.73
N ARG A 102 8.04 10.58 10.03
CA ARG A 102 8.20 9.39 9.19
C ARG A 102 7.64 8.18 9.91
N VAL A 103 6.71 7.49 9.29
CA VAL A 103 6.16 6.26 9.87
C VAL A 103 7.24 5.18 10.03
N SER A 104 8.27 5.19 9.17
CA SER A 104 9.42 4.28 9.24
C SER A 104 10.11 4.26 10.61
N ASP A 105 10.07 5.38 11.33
CA ASP A 105 10.74 5.52 12.64
C ASP A 105 9.95 4.87 13.78
N SER A 106 8.71 4.43 13.51
CA SER A 106 7.81 3.81 14.50
C SER A 106 7.34 2.39 14.14
N LEU A 107 7.73 1.87 12.98
CA LEU A 107 7.30 0.54 12.53
C LEU A 107 7.96 -0.59 13.33
N ASN A 108 7.15 -1.49 13.89
CA ASN A 108 7.59 -2.72 14.50
C ASN A 108 7.58 -3.87 13.49
N VAL A 109 8.74 -4.31 13.05
CA VAL A 109 8.89 -5.42 12.09
C VAL A 109 8.30 -6.75 12.58
N ARG A 110 8.11 -6.91 13.88
CA ARG A 110 7.59 -8.13 14.52
C ARG A 110 6.08 -8.12 14.74
N ASP A 111 5.38 -7.09 14.25
CA ASP A 111 3.92 -7.03 14.34
C ASP A 111 3.28 -8.25 13.67
N SER A 112 2.44 -8.96 14.42
CA SER A 112 1.72 -10.16 13.94
C SER A 112 0.76 -9.86 12.78
N GLY A 113 0.38 -8.60 12.60
CA GLY A 113 -0.44 -8.11 11.48
C GLY A 113 0.18 -8.42 10.12
N TYR A 114 1.50 -8.37 9.99
CA TYR A 114 2.19 -8.75 8.75
C TYR A 114 1.98 -10.22 8.38
N ARG A 115 1.98 -11.12 9.37
CA ARG A 115 1.70 -12.55 9.17
C ARG A 115 0.23 -12.76 8.76
N ARG A 116 -0.72 -12.00 9.34
CA ARG A 116 -2.11 -12.04 8.93
C ARG A 116 -2.32 -11.47 7.51
N ALA A 117 -1.60 -10.42 7.15
CA ALA A 117 -1.64 -9.88 5.80
C ALA A 117 -1.16 -10.92 4.77
N LEU A 118 -0.04 -11.61 5.03
CA LEU A 118 0.44 -12.73 4.21
C LEU A 118 -0.60 -13.85 4.11
N ALA A 119 -1.26 -14.21 5.22
CA ALA A 119 -2.33 -15.22 5.22
C ALA A 119 -3.56 -14.79 4.41
N GLY A 120 -3.73 -13.49 4.18
CA GLY A 120 -4.73 -12.88 3.28
C GLY A 120 -4.29 -12.72 1.84
N GLY A 121 -3.05 -13.11 1.50
CA GLY A 121 -2.51 -12.99 0.13
C GLY A 121 -1.84 -11.66 -0.18
N LEU A 122 -1.68 -10.78 0.79
CA LEU A 122 -1.00 -9.50 0.59
C LEU A 122 0.52 -9.70 0.54
N THR A 123 1.16 -9.01 -0.39
CA THR A 123 2.61 -9.00 -0.58
C THR A 123 3.23 -7.63 -0.42
N THR A 124 2.42 -6.58 -0.59
CA THR A 124 2.88 -5.18 -0.61
C THR A 124 1.89 -4.30 0.15
N LEU A 125 2.42 -3.42 1.00
CA LEU A 125 1.63 -2.49 1.82
C LEU A 125 2.15 -1.06 1.66
N ASN A 126 1.24 -0.09 1.70
CA ASN A 126 1.56 1.30 2.03
C ASN A 126 1.22 1.53 3.51
N CYS A 127 2.20 1.42 4.38
CA CYS A 127 2.04 1.72 5.80
C CYS A 127 2.10 3.21 6.04
N MET A 128 1.12 3.74 6.78
CA MET A 128 0.98 5.18 6.96
C MET A 128 0.48 5.54 8.35
N PRO A 129 0.77 6.77 8.82
CA PRO A 129 0.19 7.28 10.06
C PRO A 129 -1.32 7.48 9.93
N GLY A 130 -2.02 7.56 11.05
CA GLY A 130 -3.46 7.76 11.10
C GLY A 130 -3.93 9.07 10.48
N SER A 131 -5.25 9.17 10.28
CA SER A 131 -5.91 10.28 9.56
C SER A 131 -6.26 11.47 10.45
N GLY A 132 -5.81 11.50 11.70
CA GLY A 132 -6.18 12.53 12.69
C GLY A 132 -5.60 13.94 12.43
N HIS A 133 -4.85 14.16 11.36
CA HIS A 133 -4.08 15.38 11.12
C HIS A 133 -4.20 15.81 9.65
N LEU A 134 -4.08 17.11 9.37
CA LEU A 134 -4.10 17.63 8.00
C LEU A 134 -2.93 17.12 7.17
N LEU A 135 -1.74 17.10 7.79
CA LEU A 135 -0.51 16.48 7.27
C LEU A 135 0.02 15.56 8.38
N SER A 136 -0.20 14.26 8.22
CA SER A 136 0.14 13.27 9.25
C SER A 136 1.57 12.78 9.17
N GLY A 137 2.24 13.00 8.03
CA GLY A 137 3.62 12.58 7.82
C GLY A 137 3.84 11.65 6.63
N GLN A 138 5.05 11.18 6.49
CA GLN A 138 5.54 10.37 5.40
C GLN A 138 5.16 8.91 5.61
N THR A 139 4.66 8.25 4.56
CA THR A 139 4.34 6.82 4.56
C THR A 139 5.55 5.99 4.11
N ALA A 140 5.46 4.67 4.27
CA ALA A 140 6.47 3.72 3.83
C ALA A 140 5.84 2.61 2.98
N TYR A 141 6.43 2.35 1.80
CA TYR A 141 6.04 1.21 0.98
C TYR A 141 6.84 -0.01 1.39
N LEU A 142 6.14 -1.05 1.81
CA LEU A 142 6.73 -2.27 2.35
C LEU A 142 6.45 -3.47 1.46
N LYS A 143 7.45 -4.33 1.30
CA LYS A 143 7.33 -5.69 0.79
C LYS A 143 7.33 -6.64 2.00
N LEU A 144 6.39 -7.58 2.05
CA LEU A 144 6.22 -8.50 3.19
C LEU A 144 7.26 -9.64 3.15
N ARG A 145 8.54 -9.25 3.18
CA ARG A 145 9.69 -10.16 3.28
C ARG A 145 9.84 -10.71 4.69
N GLU A 146 10.60 -11.77 4.84
CA GLU A 146 11.19 -12.08 6.13
C GLU A 146 12.20 -11.00 6.50
N ALA A 147 12.10 -10.49 7.73
CA ALA A 147 12.85 -9.33 8.12
C ALA A 147 13.31 -9.41 9.58
N THR A 148 14.53 -8.96 9.83
CA THR A 148 15.04 -8.74 11.18
C THR A 148 14.82 -7.31 11.62
N THR A 149 14.91 -6.38 10.70
CA THR A 149 14.69 -4.95 10.88
C THR A 149 13.72 -4.42 9.83
N ILE A 150 13.13 -3.26 10.08
CA ILE A 150 12.22 -2.65 9.11
C ILE A 150 12.92 -2.29 7.78
N GLU A 151 14.22 -2.07 7.82
CA GLU A 151 15.04 -1.77 6.63
C GLU A 151 14.95 -2.89 5.57
N ASP A 152 14.79 -4.14 6.00
CA ASP A 152 14.66 -5.31 5.13
C ASP A 152 13.32 -5.31 4.37
N MET A 153 12.29 -4.63 4.90
CA MET A 153 10.96 -4.57 4.29
C MET A 153 10.78 -3.40 3.34
N PHE A 154 11.59 -2.33 3.42
CA PHE A 154 11.40 -1.17 2.56
C PHE A 154 11.53 -1.51 1.08
N ILE A 155 10.58 -1.01 0.30
CA ILE A 155 10.73 -0.90 -1.16
C ILE A 155 11.57 0.35 -1.41
N ARG A 156 12.64 0.18 -2.21
CA ARG A 156 13.59 1.24 -2.48
C ARG A 156 13.52 1.68 -3.94
N ASP A 157 13.79 2.96 -4.17
CA ASP A 157 13.98 3.54 -5.49
C ASP A 157 15.33 3.12 -6.10
N ALA A 158 15.63 3.62 -7.31
CA ALA A 158 16.86 3.31 -8.03
C ALA A 158 18.13 3.82 -7.30
N ASP A 159 18.00 4.84 -6.47
CA ASP A 159 19.09 5.42 -5.69
C ASP A 159 19.26 4.72 -4.32
N GLY A 160 18.43 3.71 -4.04
CA GLY A 160 18.43 2.95 -2.79
C GLY A 160 17.69 3.63 -1.64
N ALA A 161 16.99 4.74 -1.88
CA ALA A 161 16.21 5.41 -0.85
C ALA A 161 14.85 4.70 -0.62
N PRO A 162 14.36 4.62 0.62
CA PRO A 162 13.03 4.09 0.90
C PRO A 162 11.92 4.88 0.19
N MET A 163 11.05 4.18 -0.54
CA MET A 163 9.89 4.76 -1.18
C MET A 163 8.72 4.93 -0.20
N GLY A 164 7.90 5.95 -0.44
CA GLY A 164 6.71 6.24 0.34
C GLY A 164 6.01 7.52 -0.13
N GLY A 165 4.79 7.72 0.34
CA GLY A 165 3.98 8.90 0.04
C GLY A 165 3.96 9.92 1.17
N MET A 166 3.04 10.88 1.08
CA MET A 166 2.70 11.85 2.12
C MET A 166 1.25 11.63 2.56
N LYS A 167 1.04 11.28 3.82
CA LYS A 167 -0.31 11.14 4.37
C LYS A 167 -0.91 12.49 4.67
N MET A 168 -2.10 12.74 4.13
CA MET A 168 -2.93 13.89 4.42
C MET A 168 -4.35 13.46 4.79
N ALA A 169 -5.10 14.34 5.44
CA ALA A 169 -6.50 14.10 5.74
C ALA A 169 -7.30 15.42 5.79
N ASN A 170 -8.60 15.32 5.54
CA ASN A 170 -9.57 16.35 5.81
C ASN A 170 -10.81 15.75 6.51
N GLY A 171 -11.91 16.50 6.55
CA GLY A 171 -13.12 16.07 7.22
C GLY A 171 -13.00 16.10 8.74
N THR A 172 -13.86 15.33 9.41
CA THR A 172 -14.00 15.36 10.87
C THR A 172 -12.76 14.78 11.61
N ASN A 173 -12.02 13.89 10.98
CA ASN A 173 -10.84 13.27 11.60
C ASN A 173 -9.77 14.31 11.98
N SER A 174 -9.56 15.34 11.16
CA SER A 174 -8.54 16.36 11.37
C SER A 174 -9.06 17.64 12.04
N MET A 175 -10.34 17.67 12.42
CA MET A 175 -10.98 18.81 13.08
C MET A 175 -11.26 18.53 14.55
N ARG A 176 -10.76 19.39 15.45
CA ARG A 176 -11.00 19.33 16.90
C ARG A 176 -10.63 20.67 17.55
N GLY A 177 -10.60 20.73 18.86
CA GLY A 177 -10.21 21.92 19.61
C GLY A 177 -8.71 22.18 19.67
N GLY A 178 -8.31 23.21 20.40
CA GLY A 178 -6.90 23.54 20.64
C GLY A 178 -6.19 24.08 19.42
N THR A 179 -5.07 23.47 19.04
CA THR A 179 -4.24 23.86 17.87
C THR A 179 -4.80 23.38 16.54
N PHE A 180 -5.77 22.47 16.56
CA PHE A 180 -6.40 21.89 15.36
C PHE A 180 -7.46 22.83 14.76
N PRO A 181 -7.75 22.71 13.46
CA PRO A 181 -8.82 23.50 12.86
C PRO A 181 -10.20 23.05 13.36
N GLY A 182 -11.09 24.00 13.59
CA GLY A 182 -12.50 23.74 13.94
C GLY A 182 -13.44 23.73 12.73
N THR A 183 -12.95 24.04 11.52
CA THR A 183 -13.76 24.07 10.30
C THR A 183 -12.99 23.59 9.08
N ARG A 184 -13.72 23.05 8.07
CA ARG A 184 -13.16 22.65 6.77
C ARG A 184 -12.42 23.78 6.04
N GLY A 185 -12.97 25.00 6.08
CA GLY A 185 -12.32 26.17 5.51
C GLY A 185 -10.98 26.48 6.17
N ARG A 186 -10.89 26.36 7.51
CA ARG A 186 -9.61 26.51 8.23
C ARG A 186 -8.63 25.40 7.91
N SER A 187 -9.10 24.16 7.76
CA SER A 187 -8.29 23.03 7.33
C SER A 187 -7.60 23.31 6.00
N ALA A 188 -8.36 23.69 4.98
CA ALA A 188 -7.82 24.02 3.66
C ALA A 188 -6.84 25.21 3.70
N ALA A 189 -7.13 26.25 4.50
CA ALA A 189 -6.26 27.41 4.65
C ALA A 189 -4.91 27.05 5.30
N LEU A 190 -4.90 26.14 6.28
CA LEU A 190 -3.66 25.66 6.92
C LEU A 190 -2.82 24.86 5.93
N VAL A 191 -3.45 23.98 5.14
CA VAL A 191 -2.75 23.20 4.10
C VAL A 191 -2.12 24.14 3.06
N ARG A 192 -2.89 25.11 2.52
CA ARG A 192 -2.36 26.12 1.58
C ARG A 192 -1.13 26.83 2.13
N LYS A 193 -1.23 27.28 3.39
CA LYS A 193 -0.10 27.97 4.05
C LYS A 193 1.18 27.13 4.03
N GLN A 194 1.07 25.81 4.21
CA GLN A 194 2.24 24.91 4.22
C GLN A 194 2.82 24.73 2.81
N PHE A 195 1.97 24.53 1.81
CA PHE A 195 2.44 24.39 0.42
C PHE A 195 3.05 25.69 -0.11
N ILE A 196 2.47 26.86 0.20
CA ILE A 196 3.09 28.15 -0.11
C ILE A 196 4.48 28.27 0.55
N ALA A 197 4.59 27.95 1.84
CA ALA A 197 5.89 27.97 2.54
C ALA A 197 6.91 27.02 1.91
N ALA A 198 6.48 25.85 1.44
CA ALA A 198 7.36 24.91 0.74
C ALA A 198 7.84 25.46 -0.61
N GLN A 199 6.95 26.11 -1.38
CA GLN A 199 7.31 26.79 -2.63
C GLN A 199 8.32 27.92 -2.39
N GLU A 200 8.08 28.77 -1.39
CA GLU A 200 9.01 29.85 -1.01
C GLU A 200 10.37 29.32 -0.53
N TYR A 201 10.36 28.18 0.18
CA TYR A 201 11.58 27.51 0.62
C TYR A 201 12.39 26.97 -0.57
N ALA A 202 11.73 26.30 -1.51
CA ALA A 202 12.35 25.82 -2.74
C ALA A 202 12.96 26.96 -3.57
N GLN A 203 12.22 28.08 -3.73
CA GLN A 203 12.74 29.28 -4.41
C GLN A 203 13.98 29.86 -3.75
N LYS A 204 14.06 29.86 -2.41
CA LYS A 204 15.26 30.34 -1.69
C LYS A 204 16.47 29.42 -1.95
N ILE A 205 16.26 28.08 -1.97
CA ILE A 205 17.30 27.11 -2.29
C ILE A 205 17.82 27.36 -3.72
N GLU A 206 16.90 27.49 -4.69
CA GLU A 206 17.25 27.75 -6.08
C GLU A 206 18.03 29.08 -6.23
N ALA A 207 17.55 30.16 -5.63
CA ALA A 207 18.20 31.46 -5.64
C ALA A 207 19.57 31.46 -4.99
N ALA A 208 19.83 30.59 -4.03
CA ALA A 208 21.15 30.43 -3.41
C ALA A 208 22.20 29.86 -4.38
N ALA A 209 21.76 29.13 -5.45
CA ALA A 209 22.62 28.58 -6.50
C ALA A 209 23.83 27.79 -5.97
N GLY A 210 23.66 27.10 -4.84
CA GLY A 210 24.73 26.33 -4.19
C GLY A 210 25.67 27.13 -3.30
N ASP A 211 25.45 28.45 -3.15
CA ASP A 211 26.24 29.32 -2.24
C ASP A 211 25.86 29.02 -0.78
N PRO A 212 26.76 28.45 0.06
CA PRO A 212 26.44 28.07 1.42
C PRO A 212 26.00 29.23 2.32
N GLU A 213 26.49 30.47 2.03
CA GLU A 213 26.13 31.66 2.82
C GLU A 213 24.73 32.18 2.54
N LYS A 214 24.16 31.80 1.39
CA LYS A 214 22.82 32.18 0.97
C LYS A 214 21.77 31.07 1.19
N MET A 215 22.22 29.86 1.49
CA MET A 215 21.29 28.71 1.73
C MET A 215 20.41 28.99 2.95
N PRO A 216 19.09 28.78 2.86
CA PRO A 216 18.24 28.86 4.03
C PRO A 216 18.60 27.74 5.03
N ASN A 217 18.32 27.98 6.32
CA ASN A 217 18.38 26.91 7.30
C ASN A 217 17.50 25.72 6.89
N ARG A 218 17.99 24.51 7.08
CA ARG A 218 17.24 23.31 6.75
C ARG A 218 15.91 23.27 7.50
N HIS A 219 14.86 22.88 6.79
CA HIS A 219 13.53 22.66 7.32
C HIS A 219 12.96 21.34 6.77
N ILE A 220 13.12 20.25 7.53
CA ILE A 220 12.81 18.89 7.09
C ILE A 220 11.35 18.71 6.63
N GLY A 221 10.39 19.41 7.25
CA GLY A 221 9.00 19.39 6.82
C GLY A 221 8.76 20.07 5.47
N LEU A 222 9.43 21.21 5.19
CA LEU A 222 9.33 21.87 3.88
C LEU A 222 10.09 21.11 2.80
N GLU A 223 11.20 20.43 3.14
CA GLU A 223 11.90 19.50 2.25
C GLU A 223 10.97 18.35 1.83
N ALA A 224 10.27 17.74 2.79
CA ALA A 224 9.32 16.66 2.51
C ALA A 224 8.13 17.12 1.62
N LEU A 225 7.63 18.34 1.82
CA LEU A 225 6.61 18.93 0.94
C LEU A 225 7.20 19.32 -0.43
N GLY A 226 8.48 19.67 -0.51
CA GLY A 226 9.20 19.85 -1.79
C GLY A 226 9.22 18.56 -2.62
N GLU A 227 9.36 17.38 -1.99
CA GLU A 227 9.25 16.10 -2.68
C GLU A 227 7.82 15.84 -3.21
N VAL A 228 6.79 16.35 -2.52
CA VAL A 228 5.40 16.31 -3.02
C VAL A 228 5.23 17.21 -4.23
N LEU A 229 5.68 18.47 -4.15
CA LEU A 229 5.59 19.46 -5.23
C LEU A 229 6.40 19.09 -6.48
N SER A 230 7.50 18.35 -6.31
CA SER A 230 8.29 17.83 -7.43
C SER A 230 7.73 16.53 -8.05
N GLY A 231 6.62 15.99 -7.52
CA GLY A 231 6.02 14.75 -7.95
C GLY A 231 6.76 13.48 -7.51
N LYS A 232 7.86 13.60 -6.76
CA LYS A 232 8.62 12.46 -6.23
C LYS A 232 7.80 11.67 -5.19
N ARG A 233 6.97 12.37 -4.41
CA ARG A 233 6.14 11.78 -3.36
C ARG A 233 4.66 11.98 -3.65
N ILE A 234 3.88 10.89 -3.71
CA ILE A 234 2.44 10.92 -3.93
C ILE A 234 1.73 11.29 -2.62
N VAL A 235 0.71 12.13 -2.69
CA VAL A 235 -0.18 12.39 -1.56
C VAL A 235 -1.21 11.28 -1.45
N HIS A 236 -1.29 10.63 -0.29
CA HIS A 236 -2.33 9.66 0.08
C HIS A 236 -3.31 10.36 1.00
N HIS A 237 -4.43 10.81 0.44
CA HIS A 237 -5.34 11.73 1.13
C HIS A 237 -6.60 11.02 1.64
N HIS A 238 -6.77 10.94 2.96
CA HIS A 238 -8.02 10.52 3.60
C HIS A 238 -9.12 11.56 3.33
N THR A 239 -10.25 11.12 2.77
CA THR A 239 -11.42 11.97 2.51
C THR A 239 -12.67 11.11 2.34
N HIS A 240 -13.81 11.53 2.82
CA HIS A 240 -15.08 10.78 2.74
C HIS A 240 -16.15 11.46 1.93
N ARG A 241 -16.50 12.71 2.29
CA ARG A 241 -17.63 13.45 1.74
C ARG A 241 -17.31 14.03 0.36
N HIS A 242 -18.33 14.13 -0.48
CA HIS A 242 -18.19 14.68 -1.83
C HIS A 242 -17.61 16.11 -1.85
N ASP A 243 -18.02 16.99 -0.94
CA ASP A 243 -17.51 18.36 -0.83
C ASP A 243 -16.06 18.42 -0.34
N ASP A 244 -15.67 17.51 0.57
CA ASP A 244 -14.28 17.33 1.01
C ASP A 244 -13.40 16.77 -0.13
N ILE A 245 -13.90 15.81 -0.91
CA ILE A 245 -13.24 15.28 -2.12
C ILE A 245 -12.94 16.39 -3.11
N ILE A 246 -13.96 17.21 -3.45
CA ILE A 246 -13.78 18.35 -4.37
C ILE A 246 -12.77 19.37 -3.82
N THR A 247 -12.71 19.55 -2.51
CA THR A 247 -11.69 20.42 -1.89
C THR A 247 -10.28 19.86 -2.08
N VAL A 248 -10.07 18.55 -1.94
CA VAL A 248 -8.78 17.90 -2.21
C VAL A 248 -8.37 18.08 -3.67
N LEU A 249 -9.29 17.83 -4.62
CA LEU A 249 -9.02 17.99 -6.05
C LEU A 249 -8.60 19.43 -6.38
N ARG A 250 -9.29 20.44 -5.82
CA ARG A 250 -8.88 21.84 -5.99
C ARG A 250 -7.52 22.17 -5.41
N LEU A 251 -7.14 21.57 -4.27
CA LEU A 251 -5.81 21.76 -3.69
C LEU A 251 -4.73 21.08 -4.54
N ALA A 252 -5.03 19.90 -5.07
CA ALA A 252 -4.12 19.19 -5.97
C ALA A 252 -3.85 19.99 -7.25
N ASP A 253 -4.91 20.57 -7.85
CA ASP A 253 -4.81 21.44 -9.02
C ASP A 253 -4.07 22.75 -8.70
N GLU A 254 -4.38 23.41 -7.56
CA GLU A 254 -3.77 24.68 -7.12
C GLU A 254 -2.25 24.59 -6.92
N PHE A 255 -1.76 23.43 -6.46
CA PHE A 255 -0.33 23.22 -6.12
C PHE A 255 0.35 22.20 -7.02
N ASP A 256 -0.34 21.64 -8.02
CA ASP A 256 0.17 20.68 -8.99
C ASP A 256 0.81 19.44 -8.33
N PHE A 257 0.13 18.83 -7.35
CA PHE A 257 0.60 17.61 -6.72
C PHE A 257 -0.22 16.38 -7.10
N ARG A 258 0.44 15.24 -7.18
CA ARG A 258 -0.16 13.94 -7.42
C ARG A 258 -0.91 13.46 -6.18
N VAL A 259 -2.16 13.01 -6.34
CA VAL A 259 -2.98 12.57 -5.21
C VAL A 259 -3.68 11.24 -5.49
N VAL A 260 -3.72 10.38 -4.49
CA VAL A 260 -4.61 9.22 -4.38
C VAL A 260 -5.65 9.53 -3.30
N LEU A 261 -6.92 9.44 -3.66
CA LEU A 261 -8.03 9.68 -2.74
C LEU A 261 -8.38 8.39 -1.99
N HIS A 262 -8.34 8.42 -0.66
CA HIS A 262 -8.60 7.25 0.17
C HIS A 262 -9.96 7.29 0.84
N HIS A 263 -10.55 6.10 1.07
CA HIS A 263 -11.89 5.82 1.63
C HIS A 263 -13.02 6.23 0.69
N VAL A 264 -13.14 7.50 0.37
CA VAL A 264 -14.05 8.12 -0.62
C VAL A 264 -15.49 7.62 -0.55
N SER A 265 -16.06 7.58 0.65
CA SER A 265 -17.39 7.02 0.92
C SER A 265 -18.48 7.60 0.02
N GLU A 266 -18.37 8.88 -0.37
CA GLU A 266 -19.32 9.58 -1.23
C GLU A 266 -18.82 9.83 -2.67
N ALA A 267 -17.70 9.20 -3.10
CA ALA A 267 -17.16 9.40 -4.44
C ALA A 267 -18.15 9.07 -5.56
N TRP A 268 -19.10 8.16 -5.30
CA TRP A 268 -20.15 7.82 -6.25
C TRP A 268 -21.07 9.01 -6.58
N LYS A 269 -21.06 10.10 -5.80
CA LYS A 269 -21.81 11.34 -6.05
C LYS A 269 -21.07 12.32 -6.99
N VAL A 270 -19.75 12.20 -7.10
CA VAL A 270 -18.85 13.11 -7.83
C VAL A 270 -17.83 12.33 -8.68
N ALA A 271 -18.26 11.19 -9.23
CA ALA A 271 -17.39 10.30 -9.99
C ALA A 271 -16.86 10.94 -11.28
N ASP A 272 -17.67 11.76 -11.94
CA ASP A 272 -17.31 12.45 -13.17
C ASP A 272 -16.24 13.54 -12.90
N GLU A 273 -16.35 14.26 -11.79
CA GLU A 273 -15.37 15.27 -11.37
C GLU A 273 -14.03 14.61 -10.98
N ILE A 274 -14.08 13.46 -10.31
CA ILE A 274 -12.88 12.68 -9.97
C ILE A 274 -12.21 12.18 -11.26
N ALA A 275 -12.98 11.64 -12.20
CA ALA A 275 -12.50 11.20 -13.50
C ALA A 275 -11.87 12.34 -14.30
N ALA A 276 -12.53 13.51 -14.35
CA ALA A 276 -12.03 14.69 -15.02
C ALA A 276 -10.69 15.19 -14.43
N ALA A 277 -10.51 15.06 -13.12
CA ALA A 277 -9.25 15.38 -12.44
C ALA A 277 -8.17 14.31 -12.61
N GLY A 278 -8.48 13.14 -13.17
CA GLY A 278 -7.55 12.02 -13.31
C GLY A 278 -7.06 11.44 -11.97
N ALA A 279 -7.77 11.70 -10.88
CA ALA A 279 -7.36 11.27 -9.55
C ALA A 279 -7.77 9.81 -9.28
N PRO A 280 -6.83 8.89 -8.99
CA PRO A 280 -7.18 7.53 -8.62
C PRO A 280 -7.81 7.46 -7.21
N CYS A 281 -8.66 6.45 -7.01
CA CYS A 281 -9.37 6.23 -5.77
C CYS A 281 -9.03 4.88 -5.14
N SER A 282 -8.54 4.90 -3.92
CA SER A 282 -8.43 3.73 -3.07
C SER A 282 -9.66 3.66 -2.15
N VAL A 283 -10.53 2.68 -2.41
CA VAL A 283 -11.86 2.59 -1.82
C VAL A 283 -11.85 1.65 -0.61
N ILE A 284 -12.44 2.08 0.48
CA ILE A 284 -12.83 1.16 1.55
C ILE A 284 -14.21 0.62 1.23
N VAL A 285 -14.30 -0.72 1.05
CA VAL A 285 -15.57 -1.30 0.62
C VAL A 285 -16.48 -1.52 1.79
N ILE A 286 -16.02 -2.07 2.89
CA ILE A 286 -16.78 -2.20 4.13
C ILE A 286 -16.15 -3.19 5.08
N ASP A 287 -16.19 -2.95 6.25
CA ASP A 287 -16.65 -3.61 7.46
C ASP A 287 -16.90 -2.55 8.53
N SER A 288 -16.75 -1.29 8.12
CA SER A 288 -17.16 -0.21 8.98
C SER A 288 -18.68 -0.16 9.06
N PRO A 289 -19.27 -0.17 10.24
CA PRO A 289 -20.71 0.02 10.41
C PRO A 289 -21.16 1.46 10.10
N GLY A 290 -20.30 2.31 9.50
CA GLY A 290 -20.60 3.69 9.20
C GLY A 290 -20.64 4.58 10.45
N GLY A 291 -19.83 4.29 11.46
CA GLY A 291 -19.84 4.97 12.76
C GLY A 291 -19.50 6.46 12.76
N LYS A 292 -19.04 7.01 11.61
CA LYS A 292 -18.82 8.44 11.41
C LYS A 292 -19.92 9.02 10.56
N LEU A 293 -20.43 10.20 10.91
CA LEU A 293 -21.44 10.91 10.13
C LEU A 293 -20.99 11.16 8.68
N GLU A 294 -19.70 11.43 8.46
CA GLU A 294 -19.15 11.65 7.12
C GLU A 294 -18.99 10.37 6.27
N ALA A 295 -19.10 9.19 6.88
CA ALA A 295 -19.03 7.91 6.20
C ALA A 295 -20.39 7.20 6.12
N VAL A 296 -21.49 7.86 6.48
CA VAL A 296 -22.85 7.29 6.50
C VAL A 296 -23.29 6.78 5.13
N ASP A 297 -22.82 7.38 4.04
CA ASP A 297 -23.16 7.02 2.67
C ASP A 297 -22.13 6.07 2.01
N VAL A 298 -21.29 5.38 2.82
CA VAL A 298 -20.42 4.32 2.31
C VAL A 298 -21.28 3.25 1.63
N ALA A 299 -20.88 2.83 0.44
CA ALA A 299 -21.70 1.92 -0.35
C ALA A 299 -20.86 0.94 -1.17
N PHE A 300 -21.27 -0.32 -1.24
CA PHE A 300 -20.63 -1.36 -2.07
C PHE A 300 -20.51 -0.97 -3.55
N ARG A 301 -21.45 -0.14 -4.05
CA ARG A 301 -21.48 0.30 -5.45
C ARG A 301 -20.39 1.30 -5.81
N THR A 302 -19.71 1.92 -4.85
CA THR A 302 -18.75 3.00 -5.09
C THR A 302 -17.69 2.59 -6.11
N GLY A 303 -17.07 1.42 -5.95
CA GLY A 303 -16.06 0.91 -6.90
C GLY A 303 -16.60 0.76 -8.33
N GLY A 304 -17.79 0.19 -8.50
CA GLY A 304 -18.41 0.01 -9.83
C GLY A 304 -18.89 1.33 -10.45
N VAL A 305 -19.27 2.33 -9.66
CA VAL A 305 -19.60 3.67 -10.19
C VAL A 305 -18.33 4.36 -10.70
N LEU A 306 -17.27 4.34 -9.93
CA LEU A 306 -15.96 4.91 -10.29
C LEU A 306 -15.35 4.21 -11.51
N GLU A 307 -15.44 2.87 -11.60
CA GLU A 307 -15.01 2.11 -12.77
C GLU A 307 -15.72 2.59 -14.05
N ARG A 308 -17.04 2.75 -14.01
CA ARG A 308 -17.82 3.23 -15.19
C ARG A 308 -17.50 4.66 -15.57
N ALA A 309 -17.10 5.48 -14.64
CA ALA A 309 -16.62 6.85 -14.89
C ALA A 309 -15.17 6.89 -15.43
N GLY A 310 -14.47 5.73 -15.48
CA GLY A 310 -13.09 5.64 -15.97
C GLY A 310 -12.03 5.96 -14.92
N VAL A 311 -12.40 6.02 -13.65
CA VAL A 311 -11.46 6.24 -12.55
C VAL A 311 -10.65 4.96 -12.29
N ASN A 312 -9.34 5.10 -12.08
CA ASN A 312 -8.51 3.99 -11.59
C ASN A 312 -8.85 3.71 -10.12
N VAL A 313 -9.37 2.50 -9.85
CA VAL A 313 -9.83 2.09 -8.52
C VAL A 313 -8.90 1.04 -7.94
N ALA A 314 -8.46 1.23 -6.69
CA ALA A 314 -7.90 0.19 -5.83
C ALA A 314 -8.77 0.01 -4.58
N PHE A 315 -8.48 -1.06 -3.82
CA PHE A 315 -9.03 -1.29 -2.49
C PHE A 315 -7.94 -1.19 -1.44
N HIS A 316 -8.34 -1.00 -0.18
CA HIS A 316 -7.45 -1.07 0.97
C HIS A 316 -8.17 -1.65 2.19
N THR A 317 -7.38 -1.99 3.21
CA THR A 317 -7.89 -2.55 4.45
C THR A 317 -8.19 -1.49 5.49
N ASP A 318 -7.34 -0.44 5.58
CA ASP A 318 -7.36 0.47 6.73
C ASP A 318 -7.33 -0.34 8.03
N ASP A 319 -6.31 -1.23 8.14
CA ASP A 319 -6.25 -2.32 9.11
C ASP A 319 -6.76 -1.91 10.49
N GLY A 320 -7.60 -2.78 11.02
CA GLY A 320 -8.52 -2.54 12.11
C GLY A 320 -9.95 -2.28 11.62
N ILE A 321 -10.14 -1.72 10.42
CA ILE A 321 -11.47 -1.55 9.78
C ILE A 321 -11.80 -2.78 8.94
N THR A 322 -10.92 -3.21 8.04
CA THR A 322 -11.03 -4.48 7.32
C THR A 322 -9.85 -5.36 7.70
N ASP A 323 -10.11 -6.55 8.23
CA ASP A 323 -9.06 -7.51 8.53
C ASP A 323 -8.35 -7.93 7.24
N SER A 324 -7.03 -7.82 7.20
CA SER A 324 -6.19 -8.14 6.03
C SER A 324 -6.42 -9.56 5.49
N ARG A 325 -6.79 -10.54 6.35
CA ARG A 325 -7.17 -11.91 5.94
C ARG A 325 -8.39 -11.94 5.02
N LEU A 326 -9.23 -10.91 5.06
CA LEU A 326 -10.51 -10.82 4.37
C LEU A 326 -10.45 -9.85 3.17
N PHE A 327 -9.27 -9.44 2.75
CA PHE A 327 -9.10 -8.40 1.73
C PHE A 327 -9.77 -8.78 0.38
N LEU A 328 -9.71 -10.06 -0.04
CA LEU A 328 -10.43 -10.55 -1.23
C LEU A 328 -11.93 -10.28 -1.16
N ARG A 329 -12.53 -10.30 0.04
CA ARG A 329 -13.96 -10.04 0.24
C ARG A 329 -14.37 -8.63 -0.20
N SER A 330 -13.49 -7.65 -0.05
CA SER A 330 -13.76 -6.26 -0.50
C SER A 330 -14.10 -6.23 -1.99
N ALA A 331 -13.29 -6.90 -2.82
CA ALA A 331 -13.54 -7.02 -4.25
C ALA A 331 -14.81 -7.84 -4.56
N ALA A 332 -15.04 -8.95 -3.85
CA ALA A 332 -16.24 -9.77 -4.04
C ALA A 332 -17.53 -8.97 -3.76
N LEU A 333 -17.54 -8.13 -2.73
CA LEU A 333 -18.68 -7.26 -2.41
C LEU A 333 -18.88 -6.17 -3.49
N ALA A 334 -17.80 -5.59 -4.02
CA ALA A 334 -17.86 -4.64 -5.12
C ALA A 334 -18.40 -5.28 -6.41
N VAL A 335 -17.98 -6.52 -6.73
CA VAL A 335 -18.52 -7.30 -7.86
C VAL A 335 -20.02 -7.55 -7.68
N ARG A 336 -20.46 -7.97 -6.49
CA ARG A 336 -21.87 -8.14 -6.19
C ARG A 336 -22.68 -6.85 -6.39
N ALA A 337 -22.06 -5.70 -6.20
CA ALA A 337 -22.67 -4.40 -6.38
C ALA A 337 -22.48 -3.78 -7.79
N GLY A 338 -21.96 -4.55 -8.75
CA GLY A 338 -21.94 -4.19 -10.17
C GLY A 338 -20.58 -3.71 -10.70
N MET A 339 -19.47 -3.89 -9.97
CA MET A 339 -18.12 -3.77 -10.51
C MET A 339 -17.79 -4.99 -11.36
N THR A 340 -17.05 -4.81 -12.47
CA THR A 340 -16.65 -5.95 -13.27
C THR A 340 -15.58 -6.79 -12.57
N ARG A 341 -15.59 -8.11 -12.81
CA ARG A 341 -14.62 -9.01 -12.17
C ARG A 341 -13.16 -8.70 -12.54
N PRO A 342 -12.82 -8.39 -13.81
CA PRO A 342 -11.47 -7.97 -14.14
C PRO A 342 -11.03 -6.71 -13.41
N ALA A 343 -11.88 -5.68 -13.35
CA ALA A 343 -11.58 -4.44 -12.65
C ALA A 343 -11.45 -4.66 -11.13
N ALA A 344 -12.26 -5.51 -10.54
CA ALA A 344 -12.20 -5.84 -9.12
C ALA A 344 -10.90 -6.58 -8.75
N LEU A 345 -10.41 -7.50 -9.60
CA LEU A 345 -9.12 -8.15 -9.37
C LEU A 345 -7.96 -7.17 -9.58
N ARG A 346 -8.04 -6.33 -10.61
CA ARG A 346 -7.08 -5.25 -10.85
C ARG A 346 -7.01 -4.28 -9.66
N ALA A 347 -8.15 -3.97 -9.04
CA ALA A 347 -8.23 -3.09 -7.88
C ALA A 347 -7.55 -3.65 -6.61
N LEU A 348 -7.40 -4.97 -6.51
CA LEU A 348 -6.66 -5.64 -5.44
C LEU A 348 -5.15 -5.71 -5.71
N THR A 349 -4.70 -5.42 -6.93
CA THR A 349 -3.36 -5.75 -7.43
C THR A 349 -2.73 -4.57 -8.20
N LEU A 350 -2.83 -4.56 -9.53
CA LEU A 350 -2.13 -3.61 -10.41
C LEU A 350 -2.51 -2.15 -10.15
N SER A 351 -3.80 -1.86 -9.91
CA SER A 351 -4.22 -0.49 -9.56
C SER A 351 -3.53 0.03 -8.30
N GLY A 352 -3.38 -0.84 -7.29
CA GLY A 352 -2.62 -0.49 -6.08
C GLY A 352 -1.15 -0.22 -6.36
N ALA A 353 -0.53 -1.01 -7.25
CA ALA A 353 0.86 -0.78 -7.68
C ALA A 353 1.00 0.57 -8.39
N GLU A 354 0.08 0.92 -9.28
CA GLU A 354 0.09 2.21 -10.00
C GLU A 354 -0.06 3.41 -9.05
N MET A 355 -0.85 3.27 -7.99
CA MET A 355 -1.03 4.31 -6.97
C MET A 355 0.21 4.53 -6.09
N MET A 356 1.24 3.68 -6.24
CA MET A 356 2.49 3.73 -5.49
C MET A 356 3.73 3.79 -6.39
N ASP A 357 3.56 3.97 -7.72
CA ASP A 357 4.63 3.92 -8.73
C ASP A 357 5.40 2.59 -8.73
N LEU A 358 4.72 1.48 -8.48
CA LEU A 358 5.29 0.13 -8.42
C LEU A 358 4.83 -0.80 -9.56
N GLN A 359 4.06 -0.29 -10.53
CA GLN A 359 3.46 -1.10 -11.61
C GLN A 359 4.49 -1.82 -12.48
N ASP A 360 5.71 -1.31 -12.57
CA ASP A 360 6.79 -1.97 -13.32
C ASP A 360 7.46 -3.10 -12.54
N ARG A 361 7.18 -3.20 -11.25
CA ARG A 361 7.77 -4.19 -10.34
C ARG A 361 6.80 -5.27 -9.92
N THR A 362 5.53 -4.93 -9.65
CA THR A 362 4.55 -5.85 -9.04
C THR A 362 3.13 -5.56 -9.53
N GLY A 363 2.14 -6.27 -9.00
CA GLY A 363 0.71 -6.04 -9.28
C GLY A 363 0.16 -6.79 -10.49
N SER A 364 1.01 -7.39 -11.33
CA SER A 364 0.60 -8.31 -12.41
C SER A 364 1.66 -9.41 -12.60
N LEU A 365 1.24 -10.56 -13.14
CA LEU A 365 2.15 -11.68 -13.43
C LEU A 365 2.67 -11.52 -14.86
N VAL A 366 3.80 -10.85 -14.98
CA VAL A 366 4.50 -10.59 -16.25
C VAL A 366 5.99 -10.89 -16.07
N ALA A 367 6.63 -11.47 -17.06
CA ALA A 367 8.06 -11.75 -17.02
C ALA A 367 8.87 -10.48 -16.72
N GLY A 368 9.85 -10.62 -15.85
CA GLY A 368 10.70 -9.51 -15.35
C GLY A 368 10.20 -8.84 -14.07
N LYS A 369 8.92 -8.95 -13.72
CA LYS A 369 8.39 -8.44 -12.45
C LYS A 369 8.78 -9.33 -11.26
N ASP A 370 8.65 -8.79 -10.06
CA ASP A 370 8.84 -9.54 -8.82
C ASP A 370 7.87 -10.73 -8.78
N ALA A 371 8.36 -11.87 -8.32
CA ALA A 371 7.55 -13.07 -8.18
C ALA A 371 6.68 -12.99 -6.93
N ASP A 372 5.71 -12.05 -6.97
CA ASP A 372 4.70 -11.81 -5.95
C ASP A 372 3.37 -12.41 -6.41
N PHE A 373 2.92 -13.46 -5.76
CA PHE A 373 1.67 -14.12 -6.13
C PHE A 373 1.04 -14.87 -4.96
N ALA A 374 -0.25 -15.16 -5.10
CA ALA A 374 -0.98 -16.03 -4.19
C ALA A 374 -1.56 -17.22 -4.94
N ILE A 375 -1.54 -18.39 -4.28
CA ILE A 375 -2.17 -19.63 -4.76
C ILE A 375 -3.44 -19.85 -3.94
N LEU A 376 -4.58 -20.06 -4.62
CA LEU A 376 -5.90 -20.23 -4.05
C LEU A 376 -6.47 -21.61 -4.41
N ASP A 377 -7.40 -22.10 -3.59
CA ASP A 377 -8.14 -23.34 -3.87
C ASP A 377 -9.41 -23.13 -4.71
N GLY A 378 -9.68 -21.89 -5.17
CA GLY A 378 -10.87 -21.58 -5.97
C GLY A 378 -10.94 -20.16 -6.47
N ASP A 379 -12.13 -19.75 -6.88
CA ASP A 379 -12.41 -18.41 -7.40
C ASP A 379 -12.10 -17.32 -6.35
N PRO A 380 -11.26 -16.30 -6.66
CA PRO A 380 -10.88 -15.25 -5.72
C PRO A 380 -12.04 -14.44 -5.14
N PHE A 381 -13.22 -14.47 -5.77
CA PHE A 381 -14.42 -13.76 -5.30
C PHE A 381 -15.42 -14.66 -4.55
N SER A 382 -15.07 -15.91 -4.30
CA SER A 382 -15.89 -16.83 -3.51
C SER A 382 -15.52 -16.77 -2.04
N VAL A 383 -16.52 -16.69 -1.16
CA VAL A 383 -16.31 -16.75 0.31
C VAL A 383 -15.80 -18.11 0.79
N TYR A 384 -15.89 -19.14 -0.03
CA TYR A 384 -15.36 -20.48 0.27
C TYR A 384 -13.88 -20.62 -0.07
N THR A 385 -13.35 -19.73 -0.90
CA THR A 385 -11.97 -19.79 -1.35
C THR A 385 -10.99 -19.40 -0.25
N LYS A 386 -9.90 -20.15 -0.17
CA LYS A 386 -8.80 -19.94 0.78
C LYS A 386 -7.53 -19.59 0.03
N ILE A 387 -6.75 -18.67 0.59
CA ILE A 387 -5.35 -18.54 0.25
C ILE A 387 -4.63 -19.79 0.77
N LEU A 388 -3.97 -20.50 -0.11
CA LEU A 388 -3.17 -21.69 0.23
C LEU A 388 -1.74 -21.29 0.50
N GLU A 389 -1.16 -20.47 -0.37
CA GLU A 389 0.20 -19.99 -0.27
C GLU A 389 0.29 -18.52 -0.71
N THR A 390 1.22 -17.78 -0.10
CA THR A 390 1.61 -16.43 -0.51
C THR A 390 3.11 -16.39 -0.72
N TRP A 391 3.49 -15.95 -1.92
CA TRP A 391 4.86 -15.86 -2.37
C TRP A 391 5.26 -14.40 -2.54
N VAL A 392 6.39 -14.01 -1.99
CA VAL A 392 6.94 -12.66 -2.06
C VAL A 392 8.34 -12.73 -2.63
N GLU A 393 8.55 -12.09 -3.77
CA GLU A 393 9.84 -12.10 -4.47
C GLU A 393 10.41 -13.53 -4.64
N GLY A 394 9.53 -14.47 -5.02
CA GLY A 394 9.88 -15.86 -5.29
C GLY A 394 10.10 -16.74 -4.08
N GLU A 395 9.90 -16.23 -2.87
CA GLU A 395 9.98 -16.99 -1.64
C GLU A 395 8.59 -17.19 -1.02
N ARG A 396 8.28 -18.41 -0.61
CA ARG A 396 7.02 -18.72 0.07
C ARG A 396 7.05 -18.15 1.48
N ARG A 397 6.16 -17.17 1.76
CA ARG A 397 6.06 -16.48 3.04
C ARG A 397 4.88 -16.91 3.89
N PHE A 398 3.93 -17.60 3.28
CA PHE A 398 2.79 -18.21 3.97
C PHE A 398 2.47 -19.54 3.33
N ASP A 399 2.26 -20.55 4.15
CA ASP A 399 1.79 -21.88 3.75
C ASP A 399 0.66 -22.33 4.68
N ARG A 400 -0.57 -22.39 4.16
CA ARG A 400 -1.73 -22.84 4.96
C ARG A 400 -1.59 -24.28 5.47
N ALA A 401 -0.77 -25.13 4.84
CA ALA A 401 -0.50 -26.47 5.31
C ALA A 401 0.36 -26.50 6.57
N ASP A 402 1.18 -25.46 6.79
CA ASP A 402 1.94 -25.30 8.04
C ASP A 402 0.99 -24.92 9.19
N PRO A 403 0.95 -25.68 10.31
CA PRO A 403 0.09 -25.39 11.44
C PRO A 403 0.36 -24.01 12.10
N GLN A 404 1.59 -23.51 12.07
CA GLN A 404 1.95 -22.21 12.63
C GLN A 404 1.43 -21.07 11.76
N ASP A 405 1.59 -21.16 10.44
CA ASP A 405 1.07 -20.17 9.50
C ASP A 405 -0.46 -20.16 9.49
N ARG A 406 -1.07 -21.35 9.57
CA ARG A 406 -2.54 -21.49 9.59
C ARG A 406 -3.21 -20.73 10.73
N LEU A 407 -2.56 -20.58 11.88
CA LEU A 407 -3.08 -19.76 12.98
C LEU A 407 -3.37 -18.32 12.53
N TYR A 408 -2.49 -17.73 11.70
CA TYR A 408 -2.70 -16.37 11.21
C TYR A 408 -3.84 -16.26 10.21
N ALA A 409 -4.18 -17.32 9.51
CA ALA A 409 -5.31 -17.37 8.59
C ALA A 409 -6.66 -17.57 9.30
N GLU A 410 -6.70 -18.44 10.32
CA GLU A 410 -7.94 -18.90 10.97
C GLU A 410 -8.21 -18.17 12.29
N GLY A 411 -7.20 -17.59 12.91
CA GLY A 411 -7.28 -16.98 14.24
C GLY A 411 -7.13 -18.02 15.34
N GLY A 412 -7.29 -17.59 16.57
CA GLY A 412 -7.19 -18.42 17.76
C GLY A 412 -6.04 -18.01 18.67
N TYR A 413 -5.82 -18.78 19.74
CA TYR A 413 -4.78 -18.50 20.72
C TYR A 413 -3.39 -18.51 20.07
N GLY A 414 -2.62 -17.45 20.32
CA GLY A 414 -1.29 -17.25 19.79
C GLY A 414 -1.21 -16.53 18.44
N ALA A 415 -2.35 -16.32 17.75
CA ALA A 415 -2.37 -15.59 16.47
C ALA A 415 -2.32 -14.07 16.63
N THR A 416 -2.67 -13.54 17.78
CA THR A 416 -2.91 -12.10 17.98
C THR A 416 -2.59 -11.59 19.39
N HIS A 417 -1.81 -12.31 20.18
CA HIS A 417 -1.60 -11.96 21.59
C HIS A 417 -0.83 -10.66 21.83
N ASP A 418 -0.21 -10.09 20.79
CA ASP A 418 0.56 -8.85 20.87
C ASP A 418 -0.17 -7.66 20.25
N GLN A 419 -1.49 -7.79 19.99
CA GLN A 419 -2.24 -6.72 19.37
C GLN A 419 -2.95 -5.84 20.39
N ASP A 420 -2.48 -4.61 20.49
CA ASP A 420 -3.28 -3.53 21.01
C ASP A 420 -4.39 -3.16 20.00
N PRO A 421 -5.61 -2.84 20.48
CA PRO A 421 -6.67 -2.36 19.61
C PRO A 421 -6.24 -1.06 18.94
N TYR A 422 -6.36 -1.03 17.61
CA TYR A 422 -5.87 0.05 16.78
C TYR A 422 -7.02 0.92 16.33
N TYR A 423 -7.04 2.17 16.75
CA TYR A 423 -8.11 3.12 16.41
C TYR A 423 -7.52 4.37 15.75
N CYS A 424 -7.12 4.28 14.49
CA CYS A 424 -6.57 5.44 13.78
C CYS A 424 -7.58 6.59 13.62
N CYS A 425 -8.84 6.29 13.81
CA CYS A 425 -9.96 7.21 13.60
C CYS A 425 -10.60 7.74 14.89
N PHE A 426 -10.21 7.20 16.02
CA PHE A 426 -10.63 7.75 17.30
C PHE A 426 -9.58 8.75 17.74
N GLY A 427 -9.94 10.04 17.72
CA GLY A 427 -9.15 11.04 18.42
C GLY A 427 -9.04 10.69 19.90
N ASP A 428 -8.12 11.34 20.61
CA ASP A 428 -7.77 11.12 22.01
C ASP A 428 -8.92 11.24 23.03
N ASP A 429 -10.19 11.30 22.59
CA ASP A 429 -11.37 11.44 23.45
C ASP A 429 -11.65 10.20 24.35
N ASN A 430 -10.92 9.09 24.16
CA ASN A 430 -11.05 7.89 25.00
C ASN A 430 -9.98 7.74 26.07
N GLN A 431 -9.19 8.77 26.39
CA GLN A 431 -8.32 8.74 27.59
C GLN A 431 -9.05 9.16 28.88
N GLY A 432 -10.37 9.30 28.86
CA GLY A 432 -11.15 9.91 29.93
C GLY A 432 -11.95 9.01 30.87
N ASP A 433 -11.89 7.69 30.77
CA ASP A 433 -12.60 6.82 31.71
C ASP A 433 -11.80 5.53 32.03
N GLN A 434 -10.70 5.71 32.75
CA GLN A 434 -10.11 4.68 33.62
C GLN A 434 -9.89 5.30 35.01
N ASP A 435 -10.98 5.40 35.77
CA ASP A 435 -10.97 5.47 37.25
C ASP A 435 -11.64 4.21 37.81
#